data_4ea6e5fcbfd7c17600e99219274f467a
#
_entry.id   4ea6e5fcbfd7c17600e99219274f467a
#
_cell.length_a   1.000
_cell.length_b   1.000
_cell.length_c   1.000
_cell.angle_alpha   90.00
_cell.angle_beta   90.00
_cell.angle_gamma   90.00
#
_symmetry.space_group_name_H-M   'P 1'
#
loop_
_entity.id
_entity.type
_entity.pdbx_description
1 polymer ?
#
loop_
_entity_poly.entity_id
_entity_poly.type
_entity_poly.pdbx_seq_one_letter_code
_entity_poly.pdbx_strand_id
1 'polypeptide(L)'
;MNNTIKTDVLIAGCGCSGLYMAMNLPADKKILMITKSDCESSDSYLAQGGMCMLKCEEDYDSYFEDTMKAGHYENDKKSVEIMIRSSADVVKDLVDCGARFAREADGSLAYTREGAHSSNRIIFHEDITGKEITSHLLEKVRTLPNVTIMEYTRLLDIISRDNRCLGAVIRTGNGEIIKVEASAVVLATGGIGGLYRHSTNFRHLTGDAIAIAIKHGVELKDINYVQIHPTTFYSDKEEDRSFLISESVRGEGAKLYDKNGKRFVNELLPRDLLTEEIRKQMAKDNTDFVWEDLRTIPEEELKTHFPNIVQYCIDKGYDPSKECIPVVPAQHYFMGGIKVDHESRTTMDNLYAIGETACNGVHGRNRLASNSLLESLVFAKRAALDITKNAVVKPTQDEITYFDTFDAEKYADESKIDGEYAELVNKKIEEADKAYEESQKKNYA
;
A
#
# COMPACT_ATOMS: atom_id res chain seq x y z
N MET A 1 -25.22 -26.77 -9.73
CA MET A 1 -23.86 -27.36 -9.83
C MET A 1 -22.94 -26.35 -9.15
N ASN A 2 -22.27 -26.72 -8.05
CA ASN A 2 -21.32 -25.78 -7.42
C ASN A 2 -20.15 -25.55 -8.39
N ASN A 3 -20.11 -24.37 -9.04
CA ASN A 3 -18.99 -23.97 -9.88
C ASN A 3 -17.75 -23.80 -9.00
N THR A 4 -16.80 -24.73 -9.11
CA THR A 4 -15.51 -24.62 -8.42
C THR A 4 -14.42 -24.33 -9.45
N ILE A 5 -13.66 -23.26 -9.25
CA ILE A 5 -12.44 -22.96 -10.02
C ILE A 5 -11.26 -23.64 -9.32
N LYS A 6 -10.38 -24.29 -10.11
CA LYS A 6 -9.14 -24.88 -9.59
C LYS A 6 -7.94 -24.12 -10.15
N THR A 7 -7.03 -23.71 -9.26
CA THR A 7 -5.80 -23.00 -9.59
C THR A 7 -4.65 -23.45 -8.68
N ASP A 8 -3.40 -23.21 -9.04
CA ASP A 8 -2.28 -23.44 -8.13
C ASP A 8 -2.15 -22.29 -7.13
N VAL A 9 -2.30 -21.04 -7.62
CA VAL A 9 -2.18 -19.84 -6.79
C VAL A 9 -3.36 -18.92 -7.07
N LEU A 10 -4.07 -18.53 -5.99
CA LEU A 10 -5.05 -17.44 -6.02
C LEU A 10 -4.40 -16.18 -5.45
N ILE A 11 -4.39 -15.08 -6.22
CA ILE A 11 -3.92 -13.77 -5.77
C ILE A 11 -5.11 -12.82 -5.69
N ALA A 12 -5.44 -12.36 -4.50
CA ALA A 12 -6.51 -11.39 -4.28
C ALA A 12 -5.93 -9.96 -4.22
N GLY A 13 -6.03 -9.24 -5.31
CA GLY A 13 -5.55 -7.87 -5.52
C GLY A 13 -4.65 -7.74 -6.75
N CYS A 14 -4.88 -6.70 -7.55
CA CYS A 14 -4.13 -6.34 -8.77
C CYS A 14 -3.30 -5.06 -8.60
N GLY A 15 -2.93 -4.69 -7.37
CA GLY A 15 -1.92 -3.66 -7.12
C GLY A 15 -0.51 -4.14 -7.50
N CYS A 16 0.50 -3.27 -7.37
CA CYS A 16 1.87 -3.57 -7.79
C CYS A 16 2.42 -4.88 -7.18
N SER A 17 2.11 -5.17 -5.92
CA SER A 17 2.56 -6.40 -5.25
C SER A 17 1.95 -7.66 -5.87
N GLY A 18 0.64 -7.69 -6.11
CA GLY A 18 -0.03 -8.84 -6.74
C GLY A 18 0.45 -9.08 -8.17
N LEU A 19 0.57 -8.02 -8.97
CA LEU A 19 1.06 -8.09 -10.34
C LEU A 19 2.52 -8.57 -10.40
N TYR A 20 3.38 -8.00 -9.58
CA TYR A 20 4.79 -8.37 -9.56
C TYR A 20 5.01 -9.80 -9.05
N MET A 21 4.19 -10.24 -8.09
CA MET A 21 4.18 -11.63 -7.67
C MET A 21 3.80 -12.58 -8.81
N ALA A 22 2.70 -12.29 -9.51
CA ALA A 22 2.25 -13.12 -10.65
C ALA A 22 3.33 -13.24 -11.74
N MET A 23 4.06 -12.15 -12.01
CA MET A 23 5.18 -12.13 -12.96
C MET A 23 6.36 -13.01 -12.52
N ASN A 24 6.59 -13.16 -11.20
CA ASN A 24 7.71 -13.91 -10.63
C ASN A 24 7.38 -15.38 -10.31
N LEU A 25 6.13 -15.81 -10.48
CA LEU A 25 5.75 -17.21 -10.36
C LEU A 25 6.10 -17.99 -11.63
N PRO A 26 6.44 -19.29 -11.53
CA PRO A 26 6.79 -20.11 -12.68
C PRO A 26 5.64 -20.24 -13.70
N ALA A 27 6.00 -20.36 -14.98
CA ALA A 27 5.06 -20.46 -16.08
C ALA A 27 4.21 -21.75 -16.08
N ASP A 28 4.61 -22.78 -15.36
CA ASP A 28 3.86 -24.03 -15.17
C ASP A 28 2.80 -23.95 -14.06
N LYS A 29 2.77 -22.86 -13.28
CA LYS A 29 1.76 -22.60 -12.27
C LYS A 29 0.54 -21.93 -12.87
N LYS A 30 -0.64 -22.48 -12.65
CA LYS A 30 -1.90 -21.83 -12.97
C LYS A 30 -2.22 -20.77 -11.94
N ILE A 31 -2.36 -19.52 -12.35
CA ILE A 31 -2.58 -18.37 -11.48
C ILE A 31 -3.94 -17.74 -11.78
N LEU A 32 -4.74 -17.58 -10.74
CA LEU A 32 -5.96 -16.78 -10.77
C LEU A 32 -5.73 -15.50 -9.99
N MET A 33 -5.85 -14.36 -10.64
CA MET A 33 -5.87 -13.05 -9.98
C MET A 33 -7.30 -12.52 -9.96
N ILE A 34 -7.70 -11.94 -8.84
CA ILE A 34 -9.00 -11.28 -8.70
C ILE A 34 -8.81 -9.85 -8.18
N THR A 35 -9.68 -8.94 -8.60
CA THR A 35 -9.71 -7.58 -8.07
C THR A 35 -11.14 -7.10 -7.88
N LYS A 36 -11.40 -6.40 -6.76
CA LYS A 36 -12.73 -5.89 -6.34
C LYS A 36 -13.28 -4.82 -7.30
N SER A 37 -12.39 -4.11 -7.99
CA SER A 37 -12.69 -3.14 -9.04
C SER A 37 -11.97 -3.55 -10.33
N ASP A 38 -11.70 -2.60 -11.25
CA ASP A 38 -10.77 -2.80 -12.36
C ASP A 38 -9.31 -2.88 -11.88
N CYS A 39 -8.41 -3.30 -12.76
CA CYS A 39 -6.99 -3.47 -12.44
C CYS A 39 -6.23 -2.17 -12.19
N GLU A 40 -6.73 -1.03 -12.64
CA GLU A 40 -6.08 0.28 -12.48
C GLU A 40 -6.52 0.98 -11.19
N SER A 41 -7.63 0.55 -10.59
CA SER A 41 -8.17 1.08 -9.34
C SER A 41 -7.42 0.51 -8.12
N SER A 42 -6.12 0.79 -8.03
CA SER A 42 -5.26 0.42 -6.89
C SER A 42 -4.49 1.63 -6.37
N ASP A 43 -4.21 1.66 -5.05
CA ASP A 43 -3.41 2.75 -4.47
C ASP A 43 -1.98 2.79 -5.01
N SER A 44 -1.46 1.66 -5.47
CA SER A 44 -0.19 1.61 -6.18
C SER A 44 -0.18 2.46 -7.44
N TYR A 45 -1.29 2.46 -8.19
CA TYR A 45 -1.47 3.27 -9.40
C TYR A 45 -1.52 4.77 -9.09
N LEU A 46 -1.97 5.14 -7.89
CA LEU A 46 -2.10 6.54 -7.45
C LEU A 46 -0.81 7.13 -6.87
N ALA A 47 0.22 6.33 -6.62
CA ALA A 47 1.44 6.82 -5.97
C ALA A 47 2.15 7.88 -6.83
N GLN A 48 2.22 9.10 -6.30
CA GLN A 48 2.74 10.27 -7.02
C GLN A 48 4.25 10.41 -6.89
N GLY A 49 4.80 10.18 -5.67
CA GLY A 49 6.20 10.40 -5.34
C GLY A 49 7.15 9.53 -6.17
N GLY A 50 7.95 8.73 -5.50
CA GLY A 50 8.86 7.84 -6.21
C GLY A 50 9.02 6.51 -5.49
N MET A 51 10.09 5.82 -5.81
CA MET A 51 10.50 4.58 -5.16
C MET A 51 11.96 4.70 -4.71
N CYS A 52 12.23 4.39 -3.44
CA CYS A 52 13.59 4.38 -2.93
C CYS A 52 14.43 3.29 -3.60
N MET A 53 15.73 3.57 -3.76
CA MET A 53 16.70 2.62 -4.29
C MET A 53 18.04 2.81 -3.57
N LEU A 54 18.73 1.71 -3.26
CA LEU A 54 20.13 1.76 -2.85
C LEU A 54 21.00 2.09 -4.04
N LYS A 55 21.61 3.26 -4.05
CA LYS A 55 22.42 3.73 -5.18
C LYS A 55 23.78 3.02 -5.26
N CYS A 56 24.41 2.88 -4.10
CA CYS A 56 25.73 2.26 -3.92
C CYS A 56 25.85 1.78 -2.47
N GLU A 57 26.87 0.97 -2.16
CA GLU A 57 27.03 0.41 -0.82
C GLU A 57 27.25 1.48 0.25
N GLU A 58 27.88 2.60 -0.10
CA GLU A 58 28.13 3.72 0.83
C GLU A 58 26.84 4.43 1.28
N ASP A 59 25.73 4.32 0.52
CA ASP A 59 24.42 4.88 0.90
C ASP A 59 23.65 3.95 1.86
N TYR A 60 24.10 2.70 2.05
CA TYR A 60 23.34 1.70 2.83
C TYR A 60 23.08 2.16 4.26
N ASP A 61 24.10 2.56 4.99
CA ASP A 61 23.98 2.92 6.40
C ASP A 61 23.04 4.12 6.58
N SER A 62 23.15 5.12 5.67
CA SER A 62 22.29 6.30 5.72
C SER A 62 20.83 5.95 5.38
N TYR A 63 20.60 5.07 4.41
CA TYR A 63 19.25 4.64 4.05
C TYR A 63 18.61 3.77 5.15
N PHE A 64 19.40 2.87 5.74
CA PHE A 64 18.96 2.05 6.86
C PHE A 64 18.57 2.92 8.06
N GLU A 65 19.43 3.88 8.45
CA GLU A 65 19.19 4.77 9.58
C GLU A 65 17.98 5.70 9.35
N ASP A 66 17.82 6.27 8.14
CA ASP A 66 16.65 7.09 7.80
C ASP A 66 15.36 6.28 7.95
N THR A 67 15.36 5.01 7.49
CA THR A 67 14.21 4.11 7.60
C THR A 67 13.90 3.77 9.05
N MET A 68 14.92 3.41 9.85
CA MET A 68 14.77 3.09 11.26
C MET A 68 14.26 4.29 12.07
N LYS A 69 14.84 5.46 11.82
CA LYS A 69 14.46 6.70 12.49
C LYS A 69 13.04 7.13 12.17
N ALA A 70 12.64 7.05 10.90
CA ALA A 70 11.27 7.35 10.48
C ALA A 70 10.25 6.42 11.15
N GLY A 71 10.58 5.13 11.29
CA GLY A 71 9.76 4.12 11.96
C GLY A 71 9.85 4.12 13.48
N HIS A 72 10.47 5.15 14.10
CA HIS A 72 10.70 5.27 15.55
C HIS A 72 11.50 4.10 16.16
N TYR A 73 12.34 3.45 15.35
CA TYR A 73 13.12 2.25 15.71
C TYR A 73 12.26 1.04 16.11
N GLU A 74 10.97 1.04 15.77
CA GLU A 74 10.05 -0.08 15.95
C GLU A 74 10.03 -1.03 14.74
N ASN A 75 10.90 -0.78 13.78
CA ASN A 75 11.06 -1.57 12.55
C ASN A 75 11.68 -2.95 12.84
N ASP A 76 11.33 -3.94 12.03
CA ASP A 76 12.12 -5.18 11.92
C ASP A 76 13.38 -4.90 11.11
N LYS A 77 14.54 -4.94 11.79
CA LYS A 77 15.84 -4.63 11.17
C LYS A 77 16.16 -5.53 9.98
N LYS A 78 15.78 -6.80 10.06
CA LYS A 78 16.07 -7.76 8.98
C LYS A 78 15.20 -7.49 7.77
N SER A 79 13.93 -7.16 7.97
CA SER A 79 13.03 -6.74 6.89
C SER A 79 13.52 -5.47 6.20
N VAL A 80 14.00 -4.49 6.96
CA VAL A 80 14.60 -3.26 6.41
C VAL A 80 15.85 -3.58 5.58
N GLU A 81 16.76 -4.39 6.09
CA GLU A 81 17.95 -4.84 5.34
C GLU A 81 17.58 -5.54 4.04
N ILE A 82 16.62 -6.49 4.10
CA ILE A 82 16.14 -7.23 2.92
C ILE A 82 15.59 -6.26 1.88
N MET A 83 14.73 -5.33 2.29
CA MET A 83 14.15 -4.33 1.37
C MET A 83 15.23 -3.52 0.67
N ILE A 84 16.15 -2.93 1.44
CA ILE A 84 17.19 -2.04 0.90
C ILE A 84 18.10 -2.78 -0.09
N ARG A 85 18.61 -3.95 0.31
CA ARG A 85 19.55 -4.73 -0.51
C ARG A 85 18.94 -5.33 -1.76
N SER A 86 17.63 -5.55 -1.77
CA SER A 86 16.91 -6.08 -2.95
C SER A 86 16.50 -4.99 -3.95
N SER A 87 16.68 -3.71 -3.63
CA SER A 87 16.14 -2.60 -4.42
C SER A 87 16.68 -2.54 -5.85
N ALA A 88 17.97 -2.79 -6.04
CA ALA A 88 18.59 -2.75 -7.37
C ALA A 88 18.02 -3.83 -8.31
N ASP A 89 17.78 -5.04 -7.80
CA ASP A 89 17.18 -6.13 -8.58
C ASP A 89 15.73 -5.80 -8.96
N VAL A 90 14.95 -5.21 -8.04
CA VAL A 90 13.58 -4.77 -8.32
C VAL A 90 13.57 -3.70 -9.40
N VAL A 91 14.41 -2.68 -9.28
CA VAL A 91 14.50 -1.60 -10.29
C VAL A 91 14.86 -2.16 -11.65
N LYS A 92 15.81 -3.10 -11.70
CA LYS A 92 16.20 -3.78 -12.95
C LYS A 92 14.99 -4.51 -13.56
N ASP A 93 14.26 -5.29 -12.79
CA ASP A 93 13.08 -6.01 -13.27
C ASP A 93 12.00 -5.05 -13.82
N LEU A 94 11.77 -3.90 -13.15
CA LEU A 94 10.83 -2.89 -13.61
C LEU A 94 11.25 -2.25 -14.94
N VAL A 95 12.53 -1.91 -15.08
CA VAL A 95 13.07 -1.38 -16.33
C VAL A 95 12.99 -2.41 -17.46
N ASP A 96 13.28 -3.68 -17.16
CA ASP A 96 13.14 -4.79 -18.11
C ASP A 96 11.66 -5.02 -18.54
N CYS A 97 10.70 -4.64 -17.68
CA CYS A 97 9.27 -4.61 -18.01
C CYS A 97 8.84 -3.38 -18.82
N GLY A 98 9.72 -2.41 -19.01
CA GLY A 98 9.46 -1.20 -19.78
C GLY A 98 9.19 0.06 -18.96
N ALA A 99 9.19 -0.01 -17.63
CA ALA A 99 9.00 1.16 -16.77
C ALA A 99 10.14 2.19 -16.98
N ARG A 100 9.76 3.44 -17.12
CA ARG A 100 10.68 4.56 -17.40
C ARG A 100 10.80 5.44 -16.18
N PHE A 101 12.02 5.68 -15.76
CA PHE A 101 12.33 6.62 -14.68
C PHE A 101 13.08 7.82 -15.25
N ALA A 102 12.97 8.96 -14.58
CA ALA A 102 13.71 10.18 -14.92
C ALA A 102 15.23 9.89 -15.00
N ARG A 103 15.92 10.55 -15.95
CA ARG A 103 17.32 10.34 -16.20
C ARG A 103 18.07 11.67 -16.31
N GLU A 104 19.32 11.65 -15.89
CA GLU A 104 20.29 12.72 -16.11
C GLU A 104 20.69 12.81 -17.59
N ALA A 105 21.35 13.91 -17.95
CA ALA A 105 21.83 14.14 -19.33
C ALA A 105 22.80 13.07 -19.83
N ASP A 106 23.50 12.37 -18.95
CA ASP A 106 24.41 11.26 -19.26
C ASP A 106 23.70 9.90 -19.38
N GLY A 107 22.38 9.87 -19.17
CA GLY A 107 21.56 8.66 -19.24
C GLY A 107 21.47 7.86 -17.94
N SER A 108 22.17 8.25 -16.88
CA SER A 108 22.03 7.65 -15.54
C SER A 108 20.65 7.98 -14.94
N LEU A 109 20.22 7.23 -13.91
CA LEU A 109 18.98 7.54 -13.21
C LEU A 109 19.10 8.86 -12.46
N ALA A 110 18.08 9.71 -12.59
CA ALA A 110 17.94 10.90 -11.77
C ALA A 110 17.36 10.51 -10.39
N TYR A 111 17.83 11.17 -9.34
CA TYR A 111 17.39 10.92 -7.97
C TYR A 111 16.90 12.20 -7.31
N THR A 112 15.74 12.09 -6.67
CA THR A 112 15.21 13.16 -5.82
C THR A 112 15.21 12.75 -4.34
N ARG A 113 14.76 13.66 -3.47
CA ARG A 113 14.68 13.49 -2.04
C ARG A 113 13.34 14.00 -1.51
N GLU A 114 12.76 13.24 -0.59
CA GLU A 114 11.58 13.64 0.17
C GLU A 114 11.95 13.92 1.63
N GLY A 115 10.97 14.34 2.43
CA GLY A 115 11.15 14.61 3.85
C GLY A 115 11.72 13.40 4.61
N ALA A 116 12.48 13.66 5.66
CA ALA A 116 13.17 12.68 6.51
C ALA A 116 14.26 11.84 5.81
N HIS A 117 14.55 12.05 4.53
CA HIS A 117 15.70 11.45 3.87
C HIS A 117 16.97 12.29 4.04
N SER A 118 18.09 11.64 4.31
CA SER A 118 19.41 12.30 4.42
C SER A 118 20.12 12.47 3.06
N SER A 119 19.74 11.67 2.04
CA SER A 119 20.31 11.75 0.70
C SER A 119 19.26 11.57 -0.40
N ASN A 120 19.60 12.01 -1.63
CA ASN A 120 18.79 11.75 -2.82
C ASN A 120 18.92 10.26 -3.18
N ARG A 121 17.84 9.48 -3.07
CA ARG A 121 17.80 8.04 -3.38
C ARG A 121 16.49 7.58 -3.99
N ILE A 122 15.62 8.50 -4.33
CA ILE A 122 14.28 8.22 -4.83
C ILE A 122 14.30 8.37 -6.34
N ILE A 123 14.02 7.27 -7.06
CA ILE A 123 13.75 7.28 -8.50
C ILE A 123 12.29 7.61 -8.73
N PHE A 124 11.98 8.31 -9.81
CA PHE A 124 10.65 8.82 -10.08
C PHE A 124 10.35 8.92 -11.58
N HIS A 125 9.07 9.03 -11.90
CA HIS A 125 8.57 9.36 -13.22
C HIS A 125 7.52 10.46 -13.08
N GLU A 126 7.91 11.72 -13.32
CA GLU A 126 7.05 12.88 -13.04
C GLU A 126 6.43 12.78 -11.63
N ASP A 127 5.12 13.05 -11.49
CA ASP A 127 4.33 12.84 -10.28
C ASP A 127 3.33 11.68 -10.41
N ILE A 128 3.68 10.65 -11.22
CA ILE A 128 2.86 9.47 -11.51
C ILE A 128 3.68 8.16 -11.48
N THR A 129 4.69 8.08 -10.64
CA THR A 129 5.60 6.92 -10.59
C THR A 129 4.86 5.60 -10.36
N GLY A 130 3.84 5.61 -9.51
CA GLY A 130 3.02 4.42 -9.25
C GLY A 130 2.25 3.96 -10.49
N LYS A 131 1.67 4.89 -11.25
CA LYS A 131 1.01 4.60 -12.52
C LYS A 131 1.98 3.99 -13.52
N GLU A 132 3.16 4.59 -13.69
CA GLU A 132 4.19 4.08 -14.60
C GLU A 132 4.57 2.62 -14.26
N ILE A 133 4.88 2.34 -13.00
CA ILE A 133 5.23 0.99 -12.54
C ILE A 133 4.07 0.02 -12.73
N THR A 134 2.88 0.36 -12.22
CA THR A 134 1.75 -0.57 -12.15
C THR A 134 1.20 -0.88 -13.55
N SER A 135 1.16 0.10 -14.46
CA SER A 135 0.73 -0.11 -15.85
C SER A 135 1.63 -1.10 -16.59
N HIS A 136 2.95 -0.93 -16.50
CA HIS A 136 3.89 -1.83 -17.18
C HIS A 136 3.86 -3.26 -16.58
N LEU A 137 3.69 -3.38 -15.26
CA LEU A 137 3.47 -4.69 -14.64
C LEU A 137 2.17 -5.33 -15.13
N LEU A 138 1.08 -4.57 -15.22
CA LEU A 138 -0.21 -5.06 -15.71
C LEU A 138 -0.13 -5.50 -17.18
N GLU A 139 0.49 -4.70 -18.04
CA GLU A 139 0.74 -5.06 -19.43
C GLU A 139 1.53 -6.37 -19.53
N LYS A 140 2.60 -6.50 -18.74
CA LYS A 140 3.41 -7.72 -18.70
C LYS A 140 2.60 -8.93 -18.25
N VAL A 141 1.85 -8.82 -17.15
CA VAL A 141 1.04 -9.92 -16.59
C VAL A 141 -0.04 -10.37 -17.58
N ARG A 142 -0.67 -9.45 -18.29
CA ARG A 142 -1.66 -9.76 -19.35
C ARG A 142 -1.08 -10.57 -20.51
N THR A 143 0.23 -10.58 -20.71
CA THR A 143 0.89 -11.43 -21.74
C THR A 143 1.18 -12.85 -21.25
N LEU A 144 1.02 -13.16 -19.96
CA LEU A 144 1.37 -14.45 -19.38
C LEU A 144 0.22 -15.44 -19.61
N PRO A 145 0.44 -16.56 -20.36
CA PRO A 145 -0.64 -17.49 -20.73
C PRO A 145 -1.18 -18.32 -19.55
N ASN A 146 -0.44 -18.37 -18.45
CA ASN A 146 -0.79 -19.10 -17.23
C ASN A 146 -1.52 -18.24 -16.20
N VAL A 147 -1.76 -16.95 -16.49
CA VAL A 147 -2.45 -16.01 -15.60
C VAL A 147 -3.84 -15.70 -16.15
N THR A 148 -4.85 -15.85 -15.31
CA THR A 148 -6.21 -15.37 -15.56
C THR A 148 -6.52 -14.25 -14.60
N ILE A 149 -7.00 -13.09 -15.08
CA ILE A 149 -7.43 -11.97 -14.25
C ILE A 149 -8.95 -11.86 -14.32
N MET A 150 -9.59 -11.76 -13.16
CA MET A 150 -11.03 -11.50 -13.02
C MET A 150 -11.22 -10.16 -12.31
N GLU A 151 -11.59 -9.15 -13.10
CA GLU A 151 -11.96 -7.84 -12.56
C GLU A 151 -13.36 -7.87 -11.95
N TYR A 152 -13.69 -6.89 -11.11
CA TYR A 152 -14.98 -6.80 -10.41
C TYR A 152 -15.32 -8.09 -9.65
N THR A 153 -14.28 -8.74 -9.14
CA THR A 153 -14.40 -10.02 -8.43
C THR A 153 -13.85 -9.86 -7.02
N ARG A 154 -14.72 -10.02 -6.03
CA ARG A 154 -14.41 -9.80 -4.63
C ARG A 154 -14.05 -11.10 -3.93
N LEU A 155 -12.99 -11.07 -3.11
CA LEU A 155 -12.72 -12.08 -2.09
C LEU A 155 -13.76 -11.91 -0.95
N LEU A 156 -14.60 -12.92 -0.72
CA LEU A 156 -15.58 -12.90 0.36
C LEU A 156 -15.03 -13.52 1.64
N ASP A 157 -14.33 -14.66 1.53
CA ASP A 157 -13.69 -15.32 2.66
C ASP A 157 -12.68 -16.36 2.16
N ILE A 158 -11.84 -16.88 3.06
CA ILE A 158 -11.03 -18.07 2.80
C ILE A 158 -11.74 -19.32 3.29
N ILE A 159 -11.42 -20.47 2.72
CA ILE A 159 -11.84 -21.79 3.19
C ILE A 159 -10.62 -22.39 3.89
N SER A 160 -10.71 -22.56 5.21
CA SER A 160 -9.59 -23.08 6.00
C SER A 160 -10.06 -24.16 6.97
N ARG A 161 -9.17 -25.13 7.26
CA ARG A 161 -9.36 -26.17 8.25
C ARG A 161 -8.03 -26.51 8.94
N ASP A 162 -8.04 -26.73 10.23
CA ASP A 162 -6.87 -27.12 11.03
C ASP A 162 -5.64 -26.22 10.80
N ASN A 163 -5.87 -24.89 10.81
CA ASN A 163 -4.89 -23.83 10.53
C ASN A 163 -4.24 -23.90 9.13
N ARG A 164 -4.98 -24.44 8.15
CA ARG A 164 -4.54 -24.53 6.76
C ARG A 164 -5.56 -23.94 5.81
N CYS A 165 -5.11 -23.09 4.90
CA CYS A 165 -5.92 -22.53 3.82
C CYS A 165 -6.05 -23.56 2.68
N LEU A 166 -7.28 -23.83 2.24
CA LEU A 166 -7.63 -24.78 1.19
C LEU A 166 -8.11 -24.06 -0.08
N GLY A 167 -8.36 -22.75 0.02
CA GLY A 167 -8.90 -21.94 -1.06
C GLY A 167 -9.73 -20.78 -0.54
N ALA A 168 -10.66 -20.30 -1.36
CA ALA A 168 -11.45 -19.10 -1.05
C ALA A 168 -12.88 -19.18 -1.59
N VAL A 169 -13.72 -18.28 -1.10
CA VAL A 169 -15.02 -17.95 -1.67
C VAL A 169 -14.89 -16.57 -2.32
N ILE A 170 -15.30 -16.46 -3.57
CA ILE A 170 -15.30 -15.23 -4.33
C ILE A 170 -16.69 -14.89 -4.84
N ARG A 171 -16.95 -13.61 -5.08
CA ARG A 171 -18.13 -13.12 -5.80
C ARG A 171 -17.68 -12.45 -7.08
N THR A 172 -18.16 -12.91 -8.20
CA THR A 172 -17.85 -12.37 -9.53
C THR A 172 -18.67 -11.11 -9.83
N GLY A 173 -18.26 -10.34 -10.83
CA GLY A 173 -18.96 -9.12 -11.26
C GLY A 173 -20.40 -9.33 -11.72
N ASN A 174 -20.80 -10.56 -12.10
CA ASN A 174 -22.18 -10.92 -12.40
C ASN A 174 -22.99 -11.42 -11.19
N GLY A 175 -22.38 -11.39 -9.99
CA GLY A 175 -23.00 -11.73 -8.71
C GLY A 175 -22.94 -13.21 -8.33
N GLU A 176 -22.28 -14.06 -9.13
CA GLU A 176 -22.13 -15.49 -8.79
C GLU A 176 -21.15 -15.70 -7.64
N ILE A 177 -21.50 -16.57 -6.71
CA ILE A 177 -20.64 -17.01 -5.62
C ILE A 177 -19.94 -18.30 -6.04
N ILE A 178 -18.61 -18.29 -6.02
CA ILE A 178 -17.78 -19.39 -6.53
C ILE A 178 -16.76 -19.78 -5.47
N LYS A 179 -16.56 -21.10 -5.28
CA LYS A 179 -15.43 -21.63 -4.52
C LYS A 179 -14.20 -21.71 -5.41
N VAL A 180 -13.05 -21.28 -4.89
CA VAL A 180 -11.75 -21.43 -5.57
C VAL A 180 -10.90 -22.38 -4.75
N GLU A 181 -10.60 -23.55 -5.30
CA GLU A 181 -9.62 -24.48 -4.75
C GLU A 181 -8.22 -24.03 -5.18
N ALA A 182 -7.33 -23.77 -4.22
CA ALA A 182 -5.99 -23.25 -4.49
C ALA A 182 -4.96 -23.88 -3.57
N SER A 183 -3.76 -24.20 -4.11
CA SER A 183 -2.63 -24.70 -3.31
C SER A 183 -2.01 -23.62 -2.44
N ALA A 184 -2.11 -22.36 -2.86
CA ALA A 184 -1.74 -21.18 -2.09
C ALA A 184 -2.73 -20.05 -2.34
N VAL A 185 -3.08 -19.32 -1.30
CA VAL A 185 -3.87 -18.08 -1.37
C VAL A 185 -3.02 -16.92 -0.91
N VAL A 186 -3.01 -15.84 -1.69
CA VAL A 186 -2.19 -14.65 -1.46
C VAL A 186 -3.11 -13.45 -1.30
N LEU A 187 -3.04 -12.82 -0.15
CA LEU A 187 -3.78 -11.61 0.18
C LEU A 187 -2.94 -10.38 -0.19
N ALA A 188 -3.32 -9.71 -1.28
CA ALA A 188 -2.69 -8.49 -1.81
C ALA A 188 -3.72 -7.35 -1.93
N THR A 189 -4.65 -7.28 -0.96
CA THR A 189 -5.88 -6.49 -1.03
C THR A 189 -5.72 -5.02 -0.67
N GLY A 190 -4.49 -4.57 -0.42
CA GLY A 190 -4.20 -3.20 0.04
C GLY A 190 -4.58 -2.97 1.50
N GLY A 191 -4.72 -1.70 1.86
CA GLY A 191 -4.92 -1.25 3.23
C GLY A 191 -6.39 -1.13 3.66
N ILE A 192 -6.63 -0.17 4.55
CA ILE A 192 -7.91 0.07 5.23
C ILE A 192 -8.46 1.50 4.99
N GLY A 193 -7.89 2.23 4.02
CA GLY A 193 -8.15 3.66 3.84
C GLY A 193 -9.60 4.00 3.52
N GLY A 194 -10.35 3.07 2.91
CA GLY A 194 -11.78 3.23 2.64
C GLY A 194 -12.66 3.34 3.90
N LEU A 195 -12.16 2.94 5.06
CA LEU A 195 -12.85 3.08 6.35
C LEU A 195 -12.74 4.52 6.92
N TYR A 196 -11.86 5.35 6.38
CA TYR A 196 -11.61 6.72 6.86
C TYR A 196 -12.38 7.74 6.04
N ARG A 197 -12.99 8.74 6.70
CA ARG A 197 -13.72 9.82 6.02
C ARG A 197 -12.83 10.63 5.07
N HIS A 198 -11.61 10.97 5.51
CA HIS A 198 -10.60 11.67 4.71
C HIS A 198 -9.44 10.72 4.43
N SER A 199 -9.29 10.30 3.20
CA SER A 199 -8.28 9.34 2.77
C SER A 199 -7.84 9.59 1.34
N THR A 200 -6.56 9.38 1.06
CA THR A 200 -6.02 9.38 -0.29
C THR A 200 -6.27 8.07 -1.03
N ASN A 201 -6.74 7.04 -0.32
CA ASN A 201 -6.95 5.70 -0.86
C ASN A 201 -8.31 5.57 -1.56
N PHE A 202 -8.44 4.57 -2.43
CA PHE A 202 -9.73 4.21 -3.00
C PHE A 202 -10.71 3.75 -1.93
N ARG A 203 -11.98 4.11 -2.07
CA ARG A 203 -13.05 3.80 -1.10
C ARG A 203 -13.33 2.31 -0.94
N HIS A 204 -13.08 1.52 -1.97
CA HIS A 204 -13.29 0.06 -1.92
C HIS A 204 -12.21 -0.69 -1.12
N LEU A 205 -11.14 -0.03 -0.67
CA LEU A 205 -10.10 -0.63 0.17
C LEU A 205 -10.51 -0.60 1.63
N THR A 206 -11.34 -1.55 2.02
CA THR A 206 -12.04 -1.61 3.32
C THR A 206 -11.46 -2.63 4.31
N GLY A 207 -10.24 -3.15 4.04
CA GLY A 207 -9.59 -4.09 4.95
C GLY A 207 -10.23 -5.48 4.97
N ASP A 208 -10.85 -5.93 3.87
CA ASP A 208 -11.53 -7.21 3.80
C ASP A 208 -10.61 -8.37 4.25
N ALA A 209 -9.36 -8.41 3.77
CA ALA A 209 -8.42 -9.45 4.18
C ALA A 209 -8.04 -9.38 5.67
N ILE A 210 -8.03 -8.19 6.27
CA ILE A 210 -7.79 -8.03 7.72
C ILE A 210 -8.96 -8.64 8.50
N ALA A 211 -10.20 -8.35 8.10
CA ALA A 211 -11.39 -8.96 8.72
C ALA A 211 -11.40 -10.49 8.58
N ILE A 212 -11.04 -11.01 7.40
CA ILE A 212 -10.89 -12.44 7.14
C ILE A 212 -9.82 -13.04 8.06
N ALA A 213 -8.66 -12.41 8.19
CA ALA A 213 -7.59 -12.86 9.09
C ALA A 213 -8.07 -12.96 10.55
N ILE A 214 -8.81 -11.94 11.03
CA ILE A 214 -9.41 -11.96 12.38
C ILE A 214 -10.36 -13.15 12.55
N LYS A 215 -11.25 -13.38 11.59
CA LYS A 215 -12.24 -14.49 11.64
C LYS A 215 -11.58 -15.86 11.70
N HIS A 216 -10.46 -16.04 11.04
CA HIS A 216 -9.74 -17.31 10.93
C HIS A 216 -8.59 -17.46 11.93
N GLY A 217 -8.42 -16.50 12.87
CA GLY A 217 -7.38 -16.56 13.91
C GLY A 217 -5.96 -16.39 13.38
N VAL A 218 -5.79 -15.79 12.19
CA VAL A 218 -4.48 -15.42 11.65
C VAL A 218 -3.95 -14.22 12.41
N GLU A 219 -2.67 -14.27 12.84
CA GLU A 219 -2.09 -13.21 13.63
C GLU A 219 -1.99 -11.89 12.85
N LEU A 220 -2.31 -10.80 13.55
CA LEU A 220 -2.10 -9.43 13.10
C LEU A 220 -0.93 -8.79 13.85
N LYS A 221 -0.31 -7.78 13.25
CA LYS A 221 0.73 -6.98 13.88
C LYS A 221 0.49 -5.50 13.62
N ASP A 222 0.72 -4.68 14.64
CA ASP A 222 0.71 -3.21 14.56
C ASP A 222 -0.56 -2.63 13.90
N ILE A 223 -1.73 -3.25 14.18
CA ILE A 223 -3.01 -3.00 13.49
C ILE A 223 -3.50 -1.54 13.63
N ASN A 224 -3.00 -0.80 14.60
CA ASN A 224 -3.28 0.62 14.83
C ASN A 224 -2.23 1.56 14.20
N TYR A 225 -1.22 1.05 13.50
CA TYR A 225 -0.21 1.90 12.85
C TYR A 225 -0.72 2.39 11.50
N VAL A 226 -1.33 3.57 11.52
CA VAL A 226 -1.91 4.24 10.35
C VAL A 226 -1.20 5.56 10.13
N GLN A 227 -0.64 5.76 8.95
CA GLN A 227 0.02 7.00 8.58
C GLN A 227 -0.98 8.01 8.04
N ILE A 228 -0.91 9.23 8.58
CA ILE A 228 -1.60 10.40 8.04
C ILE A 228 -0.63 11.16 7.14
N HIS A 229 -1.04 11.46 5.91
CA HIS A 229 -0.26 12.35 5.05
C HIS A 229 -0.56 13.80 5.41
N PRO A 230 0.47 14.65 5.61
CA PRO A 230 0.29 16.02 6.07
C PRO A 230 -0.46 16.91 5.08
N THR A 231 -0.27 16.69 3.78
CA THR A 231 -0.76 17.57 2.73
C THR A 231 -1.58 16.82 1.68
N THR A 232 -2.88 16.99 1.73
CA THR A 232 -3.81 16.66 0.65
C THR A 232 -4.57 17.92 0.29
N PHE A 233 -4.98 18.08 -0.96
CA PHE A 233 -5.76 19.24 -1.39
C PHE A 233 -7.07 19.29 -0.59
N TYR A 234 -7.32 20.42 0.07
CA TYR A 234 -8.57 20.64 0.80
C TYR A 234 -9.70 20.97 -0.17
N SER A 235 -10.85 20.34 0.02
CA SER A 235 -12.08 20.64 -0.66
C SER A 235 -13.22 20.67 0.36
N ASP A 236 -14.10 21.64 0.26
CA ASP A 236 -15.35 21.73 1.03
C ASP A 236 -16.45 20.80 0.48
N LYS A 237 -16.22 20.25 -0.72
CA LYS A 237 -17.11 19.26 -1.35
C LYS A 237 -16.74 17.86 -0.92
N GLU A 238 -17.76 17.03 -0.70
CA GLU A 238 -17.56 15.60 -0.45
C GLU A 238 -17.04 14.95 -1.74
N GLU A 239 -15.76 14.59 -1.73
CA GLU A 239 -15.09 13.89 -2.83
C GLU A 239 -14.90 12.43 -2.46
N ASP A 240 -14.80 11.55 -3.48
CA ASP A 240 -14.61 10.13 -3.26
C ASP A 240 -13.31 9.82 -2.48
N ARG A 241 -12.24 10.57 -2.77
CA ARG A 241 -10.96 10.52 -2.05
C ARG A 241 -10.27 11.87 -2.02
N SER A 242 -9.42 12.06 -1.01
CA SER A 242 -8.57 13.27 -0.93
C SER A 242 -7.45 13.20 -1.97
N PHE A 243 -7.26 14.27 -2.74
CA PHE A 243 -6.16 14.32 -3.71
C PHE A 243 -4.83 14.61 -3.00
N LEU A 244 -3.84 13.73 -3.23
CA LEU A 244 -2.52 13.86 -2.63
C LEU A 244 -1.75 15.04 -3.24
N ILE A 245 -1.21 15.92 -2.39
CA ILE A 245 -0.11 16.81 -2.76
C ILE A 245 1.17 16.15 -2.28
N SER A 246 1.97 15.64 -3.21
CA SER A 246 3.13 14.80 -2.91
C SER A 246 4.11 15.46 -1.93
N GLU A 247 4.74 14.65 -1.12
CA GLU A 247 5.85 15.10 -0.25
C GLU A 247 7.04 15.62 -1.03
N SER A 248 7.24 15.14 -2.26
CA SER A 248 8.28 15.63 -3.17
C SER A 248 8.18 17.14 -3.42
N VAL A 249 6.94 17.67 -3.46
CA VAL A 249 6.68 19.12 -3.59
C VAL A 249 7.34 19.91 -2.44
N ARG A 250 7.24 19.42 -1.19
CA ARG A 250 7.94 20.01 -0.05
C ARG A 250 9.45 19.74 -0.09
N GLY A 251 9.83 18.57 -0.57
CA GLY A 251 11.23 18.21 -0.81
C GLY A 251 11.94 19.15 -1.77
N GLU A 252 11.23 19.62 -2.80
CA GLU A 252 11.73 20.56 -3.80
C GLU A 252 11.52 22.03 -3.41
N GLY A 253 10.94 22.31 -2.25
CA GLY A 253 11.02 23.64 -1.67
C GLY A 253 9.71 24.29 -1.25
N ALA A 254 8.53 23.70 -1.49
CA ALA A 254 7.25 24.27 -1.08
C ALA A 254 7.19 24.56 0.42
N LYS A 255 6.44 25.59 0.81
CA LYS A 255 6.37 26.12 2.17
C LYS A 255 4.95 26.13 2.70
N LEU A 256 4.80 25.89 4.02
CA LEU A 256 3.51 25.94 4.71
C LEU A 256 3.32 27.23 5.48
N TYR A 257 2.11 27.82 5.31
CA TYR A 257 1.72 29.09 5.90
C TYR A 257 0.39 29.00 6.66
N ASP A 258 0.31 29.78 7.74
CA ASP A 258 -0.93 30.01 8.50
C ASP A 258 -1.89 30.92 7.71
N LYS A 259 -3.07 31.17 8.28
CA LYS A 259 -4.09 32.06 7.66
C LYS A 259 -3.63 33.48 7.42
N ASN A 260 -2.56 33.94 8.05
CA ASN A 260 -2.02 35.29 7.94
C ASN A 260 -0.79 35.34 7.00
N GLY A 261 -0.47 34.25 6.32
CA GLY A 261 0.70 34.15 5.43
C GLY A 261 2.02 34.06 6.17
N LYS A 262 2.04 33.59 7.42
CA LYS A 262 3.25 33.38 8.19
C LYS A 262 3.64 31.89 8.17
N ARG A 263 4.89 31.60 7.77
CA ARG A 263 5.47 30.24 7.87
C ARG A 263 5.53 29.80 9.34
N PHE A 264 5.06 28.59 9.66
CA PHE A 264 4.90 28.16 11.03
C PHE A 264 5.68 26.87 11.39
N VAL A 265 6.22 26.14 10.40
CA VAL A 265 6.83 24.82 10.62
C VAL A 265 8.02 24.57 9.68
N ASN A 266 8.83 23.57 10.00
CA ASN A 266 9.77 22.96 9.06
C ASN A 266 9.03 21.88 8.26
N GLU A 267 8.87 22.06 6.97
CA GLU A 267 8.10 21.21 6.05
C GLU A 267 8.72 19.82 5.83
N LEU A 268 9.98 19.64 6.18
CA LEU A 268 10.72 18.38 6.02
C LEU A 268 10.74 17.52 7.30
N LEU A 269 9.92 17.85 8.29
CA LEU A 269 9.69 16.96 9.43
C LEU A 269 9.09 15.63 8.97
N PRO A 270 9.30 14.52 9.70
CA PRO A 270 8.55 13.28 9.52
C PRO A 270 7.03 13.53 9.49
N ARG A 271 6.32 12.71 8.73
CA ARG A 271 4.88 12.93 8.43
C ARG A 271 4.00 13.05 9.67
N ASP A 272 4.24 12.23 10.67
CA ASP A 272 3.50 12.24 11.94
C ASP A 272 3.70 13.56 12.68
N LEU A 273 4.94 14.02 12.83
CA LEU A 273 5.28 15.28 13.47
C LEU A 273 4.74 16.48 12.71
N LEU A 274 4.88 16.48 11.38
CA LEU A 274 4.34 17.54 10.54
C LEU A 274 2.82 17.60 10.59
N THR A 275 2.15 16.45 10.56
CA THR A 275 0.68 16.35 10.71
C THR A 275 0.22 16.96 12.03
N GLU A 276 0.93 16.68 13.11
CA GLU A 276 0.60 17.23 14.44
C GLU A 276 0.73 18.76 14.46
N GLU A 277 1.81 19.30 13.89
CA GLU A 277 2.00 20.75 13.80
C GLU A 277 0.96 21.44 12.93
N ILE A 278 0.57 20.83 11.80
CA ILE A 278 -0.51 21.34 10.95
C ILE A 278 -1.84 21.36 11.71
N ARG A 279 -2.19 20.28 12.41
CA ARG A 279 -3.43 20.21 13.21
C ARG A 279 -3.44 21.24 14.35
N LYS A 280 -2.31 21.47 15.01
CA LYS A 280 -2.15 22.52 16.03
C LYS A 280 -2.37 23.90 15.42
N GLN A 281 -1.81 24.16 14.24
CA GLN A 281 -1.98 25.46 13.55
C GLN A 281 -3.42 25.66 13.09
N MET A 282 -4.08 24.65 12.49
CA MET A 282 -5.49 24.70 12.11
C MET A 282 -6.38 25.04 13.32
N ALA A 283 -6.18 24.36 14.44
CA ALA A 283 -6.92 24.62 15.68
C ALA A 283 -6.71 26.05 16.20
N LYS A 284 -5.47 26.55 16.20
CA LYS A 284 -5.11 27.91 16.61
C LYS A 284 -5.74 28.96 15.70
N ASP A 285 -5.78 28.70 14.40
CA ASP A 285 -6.32 29.62 13.41
C ASP A 285 -7.84 29.52 13.29
N ASN A 286 -8.46 28.47 13.86
CA ASN A 286 -9.85 28.09 13.66
C ASN A 286 -10.18 27.97 12.18
N THR A 287 -9.39 27.17 11.46
CA THR A 287 -9.51 26.89 10.02
C THR A 287 -9.51 25.40 9.74
N ASP A 288 -10.09 24.98 8.62
CA ASP A 288 -10.15 23.57 8.19
C ASP A 288 -8.96 23.15 7.34
N PHE A 289 -8.03 24.08 7.05
CA PHE A 289 -6.85 23.86 6.23
C PHE A 289 -5.72 24.83 6.58
N VAL A 290 -4.53 24.56 6.05
CA VAL A 290 -3.40 25.50 6.00
C VAL A 290 -3.04 25.78 4.53
N TRP A 291 -2.21 26.79 4.28
CA TRP A 291 -1.78 27.13 2.93
C TRP A 291 -0.43 26.48 2.59
N GLU A 292 -0.31 25.92 1.38
CA GLU A 292 0.95 25.47 0.80
C GLU A 292 1.33 26.33 -0.40
N ASP A 293 2.56 26.86 -0.41
CA ASP A 293 3.10 27.73 -1.44
C ASP A 293 4.14 26.98 -2.30
N LEU A 294 3.79 26.73 -3.55
CA LEU A 294 4.64 26.04 -4.52
C LEU A 294 5.50 27.00 -5.34
N ARG A 295 5.31 28.33 -5.24
CA ARG A 295 6.04 29.35 -6.02
C ARG A 295 7.52 29.46 -5.64
N THR A 296 7.92 28.81 -4.56
CA THR A 296 9.32 28.65 -4.16
C THR A 296 10.08 27.63 -5.00
N ILE A 297 9.39 26.82 -5.78
CA ILE A 297 9.92 25.89 -6.78
C ILE A 297 10.03 26.66 -8.11
N PRO A 298 11.15 26.55 -8.87
CA PRO A 298 11.23 27.14 -10.20
C PRO A 298 10.07 26.70 -11.10
N GLU A 299 9.47 27.62 -11.85
CA GLU A 299 8.24 27.33 -12.62
C GLU A 299 8.44 26.20 -13.64
N GLU A 300 9.61 26.09 -14.25
CA GLU A 300 9.96 25.02 -15.19
C GLU A 300 10.00 23.66 -14.47
N GLU A 301 10.62 23.58 -13.30
CA GLU A 301 10.67 22.38 -12.47
C GLU A 301 9.26 22.00 -11.98
N LEU A 302 8.47 22.98 -11.54
CA LEU A 302 7.10 22.74 -11.10
C LEU A 302 6.26 22.09 -12.21
N LYS A 303 6.39 22.55 -13.46
CA LYS A 303 5.64 22.02 -14.61
C LYS A 303 6.18 20.68 -15.13
N THR A 304 7.46 20.39 -14.94
CA THR A 304 8.07 19.14 -15.44
C THR A 304 8.04 18.03 -14.40
N HIS A 305 8.18 18.33 -13.11
CA HIS A 305 8.17 17.33 -12.06
C HIS A 305 6.76 17.02 -11.52
N PHE A 306 5.85 18.02 -11.54
CA PHE A 306 4.52 17.90 -10.93
C PHE A 306 3.37 18.29 -11.87
N PRO A 307 3.37 17.87 -13.16
CA PRO A 307 2.39 18.35 -14.14
C PRO A 307 0.95 18.00 -13.74
N ASN A 308 0.72 16.83 -13.14
CA ASN A 308 -0.62 16.37 -12.76
C ASN A 308 -1.12 17.09 -11.49
N ILE A 309 -0.24 17.39 -10.53
CA ILE A 309 -0.58 18.20 -9.34
C ILE A 309 -0.96 19.62 -9.79
N VAL A 310 -0.15 20.23 -10.66
CA VAL A 310 -0.43 21.56 -11.21
C VAL A 310 -1.79 21.60 -11.91
N GLN A 311 -2.02 20.61 -12.80
CA GLN A 311 -3.28 20.54 -13.55
C GLN A 311 -4.49 20.36 -12.61
N TYR A 312 -4.38 19.44 -11.62
CA TYR A 312 -5.45 19.24 -10.65
C TYR A 312 -5.79 20.52 -9.88
N CYS A 313 -4.79 21.27 -9.41
CA CYS A 313 -4.99 22.53 -8.71
C CYS A 313 -5.70 23.56 -9.61
N ILE A 314 -5.28 23.69 -10.88
CA ILE A 314 -5.91 24.56 -11.87
C ILE A 314 -7.38 24.18 -12.08
N ASP A 315 -7.70 22.91 -12.22
CA ASP A 315 -9.07 22.40 -12.39
C ASP A 315 -9.95 22.67 -11.16
N LYS A 316 -9.33 22.82 -9.98
CA LYS A 316 -10.00 23.24 -8.73
C LYS A 316 -10.04 24.75 -8.52
N GLY A 317 -9.52 25.54 -9.44
CA GLY A 317 -9.54 26.99 -9.43
C GLY A 317 -8.34 27.66 -8.75
N TYR A 318 -7.25 26.92 -8.51
CA TYR A 318 -6.02 27.43 -7.93
C TYR A 318 -4.86 27.25 -8.91
N ASP A 319 -4.17 28.35 -9.23
CA ASP A 319 -2.93 28.29 -10.03
C ASP A 319 -1.72 28.28 -9.09
N PRO A 320 -1.08 27.10 -8.84
CA PRO A 320 0.01 26.99 -7.87
C PRO A 320 1.26 27.75 -8.26
N SER A 321 1.37 28.22 -9.52
CA SER A 321 2.45 29.12 -9.96
C SER A 321 2.22 30.58 -9.55
N LYS A 322 1.01 30.92 -9.13
CA LYS A 322 0.59 32.31 -8.82
C LYS A 322 0.13 32.51 -7.39
N GLU A 323 -0.42 31.47 -6.77
CA GLU A 323 -1.04 31.54 -5.44
C GLU A 323 -0.79 30.28 -4.62
N CYS A 324 -1.03 30.38 -3.30
CA CYS A 324 -0.99 29.21 -2.41
C CYS A 324 -2.22 28.33 -2.64
N ILE A 325 -2.04 27.03 -2.39
CA ILE A 325 -3.13 26.04 -2.42
C ILE A 325 -3.55 25.65 -1.00
N PRO A 326 -4.84 25.35 -0.76
CA PRO A 326 -5.29 24.88 0.57
C PRO A 326 -4.97 23.40 0.75
N VAL A 327 -4.36 23.02 1.89
CA VAL A 327 -4.00 21.63 2.19
C VAL A 327 -4.41 21.21 3.59
N VAL A 328 -4.74 19.92 3.75
CA VAL A 328 -5.22 19.30 4.98
C VAL A 328 -4.66 17.90 5.15
N PRO A 329 -4.38 17.44 6.40
CA PRO A 329 -3.98 16.06 6.66
C PRO A 329 -5.11 15.04 6.37
N ALA A 330 -4.75 13.90 5.75
CA ALA A 330 -5.67 12.79 5.50
C ALA A 330 -4.99 11.42 5.70
N GLN A 331 -5.79 10.39 5.98
CA GLN A 331 -5.27 9.01 6.02
C GLN A 331 -4.61 8.67 4.67
N HIS A 332 -3.47 7.95 4.72
CA HIS A 332 -2.69 7.70 3.51
C HIS A 332 -2.13 6.29 3.39
N TYR A 333 -1.59 5.69 4.46
CA TYR A 333 -0.95 4.38 4.40
C TYR A 333 -1.17 3.58 5.70
N PHE A 334 -1.32 2.27 5.56
CA PHE A 334 -1.49 1.35 6.67
C PHE A 334 -0.19 0.55 6.88
N MET A 335 0.57 0.82 7.96
CA MET A 335 1.82 0.13 8.26
C MET A 335 1.60 -1.17 9.02
N GLY A 336 0.47 -1.31 9.70
CA GLY A 336 0.04 -2.56 10.32
C GLY A 336 -0.47 -3.57 9.29
N GLY A 337 -1.02 -4.67 9.76
CA GLY A 337 -1.63 -5.66 8.87
C GLY A 337 -1.54 -7.09 9.35
N ILE A 338 -1.67 -8.03 8.42
CA ILE A 338 -1.48 -9.46 8.67
C ILE A 338 0.00 -9.69 8.95
N LYS A 339 0.31 -10.27 10.11
CA LYS A 339 1.68 -10.61 10.48
C LYS A 339 2.26 -11.65 9.52
N VAL A 340 3.41 -11.37 8.98
CA VAL A 340 4.12 -12.28 8.07
C VAL A 340 5.58 -12.45 8.48
N ASP A 341 6.19 -13.56 8.03
CA ASP A 341 7.63 -13.77 8.08
C ASP A 341 8.34 -13.07 6.90
N HIS A 342 9.65 -13.26 6.78
CA HIS A 342 10.44 -12.65 5.73
C HIS A 342 10.17 -13.21 4.32
N GLU A 343 9.46 -14.31 4.21
CA GLU A 343 8.95 -14.91 2.98
C GLU A 343 7.47 -14.61 2.71
N SER A 344 6.88 -13.69 3.51
CA SER A 344 5.46 -13.28 3.45
C SER A 344 4.46 -14.39 3.79
N ARG A 345 4.87 -15.44 4.51
CA ARG A 345 3.97 -16.44 5.05
C ARG A 345 3.23 -15.87 6.26
N THR A 346 1.94 -16.14 6.35
CA THR A 346 1.15 -15.84 7.55
C THR A 346 1.34 -16.95 8.59
N THR A 347 0.62 -16.85 9.72
CA THR A 347 0.58 -17.92 10.73
C THR A 347 -0.33 -19.10 10.33
N MET A 348 -0.97 -19.02 9.17
CA MET A 348 -1.78 -20.10 8.59
C MET A 348 -1.08 -20.71 7.39
N ASP A 349 -0.98 -22.03 7.35
CA ASP A 349 -0.39 -22.76 6.23
C ASP A 349 -1.10 -22.45 4.91
N ASN A 350 -0.34 -22.34 3.81
CA ASN A 350 -0.81 -22.03 2.47
C ASN A 350 -1.47 -20.63 2.30
N LEU A 351 -1.34 -19.76 3.30
CA LEU A 351 -1.85 -18.39 3.25
C LEU A 351 -0.68 -17.41 3.35
N TYR A 352 -0.59 -16.52 2.35
CA TYR A 352 0.40 -15.46 2.26
C TYR A 352 -0.28 -14.10 2.31
N ALA A 353 0.45 -13.07 2.76
CA ALA A 353 0.01 -11.68 2.63
C ALA A 353 1.19 -10.83 2.14
N ILE A 354 0.92 -9.92 1.18
CA ILE A 354 1.93 -9.07 0.54
C ILE A 354 1.42 -7.64 0.35
N GLY A 355 2.35 -6.70 0.16
CA GLY A 355 2.04 -5.28 0.04
C GLY A 355 1.40 -4.73 1.30
N GLU A 356 0.61 -3.69 1.19
CA GLU A 356 0.00 -2.98 2.32
C GLU A 356 -0.98 -3.83 3.17
N THR A 357 -1.38 -5.01 2.69
CA THR A 357 -2.17 -5.98 3.46
C THR A 357 -1.34 -6.63 4.57
N ALA A 358 -0.02 -6.74 4.37
CA ALA A 358 0.91 -7.44 5.24
C ALA A 358 1.65 -6.48 6.18
N CYS A 359 1.96 -6.95 7.38
CA CYS A 359 2.91 -6.30 8.28
C CYS A 359 4.18 -7.16 8.43
N ASN A 360 5.19 -6.89 7.63
CA ASN A 360 6.53 -7.48 7.71
C ASN A 360 7.48 -6.70 8.65
N GLY A 361 7.02 -5.55 9.16
CA GLY A 361 7.75 -4.71 10.08
C GLY A 361 8.75 -3.73 9.46
N VAL A 362 8.81 -3.60 8.13
CA VAL A 362 9.71 -2.63 7.46
C VAL A 362 9.48 -1.20 7.94
N HIS A 363 8.23 -0.82 8.12
CA HIS A 363 7.88 0.60 8.30
C HIS A 363 7.87 1.06 9.76
N GLY A 364 7.84 0.14 10.73
CA GLY A 364 7.67 0.52 12.12
C GLY A 364 6.40 1.35 12.31
N ARG A 365 6.46 2.34 13.20
CA ARG A 365 5.30 3.15 13.55
C ARG A 365 4.96 4.25 12.55
N ASN A 366 5.92 4.67 11.73
CA ASN A 366 5.73 5.71 10.72
C ASN A 366 6.63 5.43 9.52
N ARG A 367 6.03 5.34 8.33
CA ARG A 367 6.71 4.96 7.11
C ARG A 367 7.58 6.09 6.58
N LEU A 368 8.84 5.80 6.26
CA LEU A 368 9.67 6.69 5.45
C LEU A 368 9.06 6.80 4.04
N ALA A 369 8.93 8.01 3.53
CA ALA A 369 8.37 8.26 2.21
C ALA A 369 9.07 7.42 1.11
N SER A 370 8.34 7.05 0.07
CA SER A 370 8.82 6.28 -1.10
C SER A 370 9.37 4.87 -0.82
N ASN A 371 9.24 4.34 0.42
CA ASN A 371 9.59 2.95 0.75
C ASN A 371 8.48 1.93 0.41
N SER A 372 7.19 2.35 0.33
CA SER A 372 6.07 1.40 0.23
C SER A 372 6.04 0.59 -1.07
N LEU A 373 6.31 1.23 -2.21
CA LEU A 373 6.36 0.51 -3.49
C LEU A 373 7.49 -0.51 -3.49
N LEU A 374 8.67 -0.13 -3.00
CA LEU A 374 9.81 -1.04 -2.92
C LEU A 374 9.54 -2.22 -1.98
N GLU A 375 9.04 -1.96 -0.78
CA GLU A 375 8.63 -3.00 0.17
C GLU A 375 7.65 -3.97 -0.46
N SER A 376 6.57 -3.46 -1.08
CA SER A 376 5.53 -4.25 -1.72
C SER A 376 6.08 -5.18 -2.81
N LEU A 377 7.01 -4.71 -3.62
CA LEU A 377 7.63 -5.48 -4.70
C LEU A 377 8.63 -6.51 -4.15
N VAL A 378 9.50 -6.12 -3.24
CA VAL A 378 10.51 -7.03 -2.66
C VAL A 378 9.87 -8.22 -1.99
N PHE A 379 8.88 -8.01 -1.12
CA PHE A 379 8.25 -9.10 -0.39
C PHE A 379 7.29 -9.92 -1.25
N ALA A 380 6.69 -9.34 -2.30
CA ALA A 380 5.94 -10.08 -3.32
C ALA A 380 6.84 -11.07 -4.08
N LYS A 381 8.06 -10.66 -4.49
CA LYS A 381 9.04 -11.55 -5.13
C LYS A 381 9.49 -12.66 -4.20
N ARG A 382 9.71 -12.37 -2.90
CA ARG A 382 10.07 -13.37 -1.90
C ARG A 382 8.97 -14.40 -1.72
N ALA A 383 7.71 -13.99 -1.63
CA ALA A 383 6.56 -14.89 -1.57
C ALA A 383 6.48 -15.80 -2.81
N ALA A 384 6.67 -15.26 -4.01
CA ALA A 384 6.67 -16.03 -5.25
C ALA A 384 7.79 -17.10 -5.26
N LEU A 385 8.99 -16.72 -4.84
CA LEU A 385 10.12 -17.63 -4.73
C LEU A 385 9.89 -18.72 -3.68
N ASP A 386 9.24 -18.38 -2.57
CA ASP A 386 8.93 -19.34 -1.51
C ASP A 386 7.89 -20.36 -1.98
N ILE A 387 6.79 -19.94 -2.59
CA ILE A 387 5.76 -20.82 -3.19
C ILE A 387 6.40 -21.74 -4.25
N THR A 388 7.40 -21.24 -4.99
CA THR A 388 8.10 -22.01 -6.02
C THR A 388 8.98 -23.10 -5.45
N LYS A 389 9.66 -22.81 -4.33
CA LYS A 389 10.62 -23.75 -3.69
C LYS A 389 9.93 -24.82 -2.86
N ASN A 390 8.78 -24.51 -2.29
CA ASN A 390 8.10 -25.44 -1.39
C ASN A 390 7.24 -26.42 -2.17
N ALA A 391 7.37 -27.70 -1.79
CA ALA A 391 6.51 -28.74 -2.33
C ALA A 391 5.04 -28.47 -1.94
N VAL A 392 4.14 -28.54 -2.90
CA VAL A 392 2.70 -28.50 -2.65
C VAL A 392 2.32 -29.70 -1.78
N VAL A 393 1.92 -29.44 -0.55
CA VAL A 393 1.37 -30.48 0.33
C VAL A 393 -0.05 -30.77 -0.16
N LYS A 394 -0.27 -32.00 -0.64
CA LYS A 394 -1.61 -32.41 -1.10
C LYS A 394 -2.60 -32.38 0.08
N PRO A 395 -3.84 -31.92 -0.16
CA PRO A 395 -4.87 -31.95 0.87
C PRO A 395 -5.22 -33.40 1.25
N THR A 396 -5.53 -33.60 2.52
CA THR A 396 -6.03 -34.87 3.04
C THR A 396 -7.47 -35.13 2.54
N GLN A 397 -7.94 -36.38 2.64
CA GLN A 397 -9.31 -36.71 2.24
C GLN A 397 -10.35 -35.95 3.06
N ASP A 398 -10.05 -35.66 4.31
CA ASP A 398 -10.92 -34.90 5.21
C ASP A 398 -11.00 -33.42 4.81
N GLU A 399 -9.88 -32.80 4.44
CA GLU A 399 -9.83 -31.43 3.89
C GLU A 399 -10.58 -31.31 2.55
N ILE A 400 -10.43 -32.31 1.66
CA ILE A 400 -11.19 -32.35 0.40
C ILE A 400 -12.70 -32.42 0.69
N THR A 401 -13.12 -33.30 1.57
CA THR A 401 -14.53 -33.46 1.95
C THR A 401 -15.07 -32.16 2.56
N TYR A 402 -14.28 -31.52 3.44
CA TYR A 402 -14.66 -30.25 4.04
C TYR A 402 -14.81 -29.15 2.98
N PHE A 403 -13.86 -29.01 2.07
CA PHE A 403 -13.94 -28.06 0.98
C PHE A 403 -15.16 -28.30 0.09
N ASP A 404 -15.43 -29.55 -0.30
CA ASP A 404 -16.56 -29.91 -1.18
C ASP A 404 -17.91 -29.58 -0.52
N THR A 405 -18.04 -29.81 0.78
CA THR A 405 -19.29 -29.59 1.54
C THR A 405 -19.41 -28.17 2.10
N PHE A 406 -18.40 -27.31 1.91
CA PHE A 406 -18.43 -25.95 2.43
C PHE A 406 -19.58 -25.14 1.80
N ASP A 407 -20.41 -24.57 2.64
CA ASP A 407 -21.52 -23.72 2.25
C ASP A 407 -21.03 -22.29 1.92
N ALA A 408 -20.93 -21.99 0.64
CA ALA A 408 -20.53 -20.67 0.15
C ALA A 408 -21.73 -19.70 0.07
N GLU A 409 -22.97 -20.20 0.02
CA GLU A 409 -24.17 -19.34 -0.11
C GLU A 409 -24.42 -18.49 1.16
N LYS A 410 -23.81 -18.83 2.29
CA LYS A 410 -23.85 -17.99 3.50
C LYS A 410 -23.26 -16.58 3.30
N TYR A 411 -22.52 -16.37 2.20
CA TYR A 411 -21.93 -15.07 1.82
C TYR A 411 -22.79 -14.31 0.80
N ALA A 412 -24.04 -14.69 0.57
CA ALA A 412 -24.91 -14.05 -0.43
C ALA A 412 -25.28 -12.60 -0.10
N ASP A 413 -25.37 -12.24 1.19
CA ASP A 413 -25.68 -10.88 1.66
C ASP A 413 -24.39 -10.05 1.82
N GLU A 414 -24.07 -9.29 0.78
CA GLU A 414 -22.85 -8.47 0.73
C GLU A 414 -22.88 -7.30 1.71
N SER A 415 -24.06 -6.67 1.89
CA SER A 415 -24.19 -5.54 2.83
C SER A 415 -23.93 -5.98 4.28
N LYS A 416 -24.33 -7.19 4.62
CA LYS A 416 -24.05 -7.79 5.92
C LYS A 416 -22.55 -8.03 6.10
N ILE A 417 -21.88 -8.57 5.08
CA ILE A 417 -20.44 -8.81 5.11
C ILE A 417 -19.68 -7.49 5.29
N ASP A 418 -20.04 -6.43 4.54
CA ASP A 418 -19.41 -5.11 4.64
C ASP A 418 -19.52 -4.55 6.06
N GLY A 419 -20.70 -4.62 6.67
CA GLY A 419 -20.91 -4.16 8.03
C GLY A 419 -20.10 -4.96 9.05
N GLU A 420 -20.14 -6.29 8.98
CA GLU A 420 -19.39 -7.18 9.87
C GLU A 420 -17.87 -6.97 9.74
N TYR A 421 -17.35 -6.82 8.52
CA TYR A 421 -15.91 -6.66 8.28
C TYR A 421 -15.41 -5.30 8.76
N ALA A 422 -16.13 -4.23 8.47
CA ALA A 422 -15.79 -2.89 8.97
C ALA A 422 -15.81 -2.86 10.52
N GLU A 423 -16.81 -3.47 11.16
CA GLU A 423 -16.88 -3.54 12.62
C GLU A 423 -15.72 -4.32 13.23
N LEU A 424 -15.37 -5.49 12.66
CA LEU A 424 -14.23 -6.30 13.11
C LEU A 424 -12.90 -5.53 13.04
N VAL A 425 -12.64 -4.86 11.93
CA VAL A 425 -11.39 -4.11 11.73
C VAL A 425 -11.34 -2.93 12.70
N ASN A 426 -12.40 -2.11 12.77
CA ASN A 426 -12.45 -0.94 13.65
C ASN A 426 -12.29 -1.32 15.12
N LYS A 427 -13.01 -2.36 15.58
CA LYS A 427 -12.87 -2.86 16.95
C LYS A 427 -11.44 -3.32 17.26
N LYS A 428 -10.78 -3.98 16.28
CA LYS A 428 -9.41 -4.46 16.49
C LYS A 428 -8.40 -3.33 16.58
N ILE A 429 -8.60 -2.25 15.80
CA ILE A 429 -7.79 -1.03 15.88
C ILE A 429 -7.98 -0.35 17.25
N GLU A 430 -9.24 -0.19 17.71
CA GLU A 430 -9.55 0.41 19.00
C GLU A 430 -8.95 -0.38 20.19
N GLU A 431 -8.98 -1.72 20.12
CA GLU A 431 -8.34 -2.58 21.12
C GLU A 431 -6.82 -2.34 21.17
N ALA A 432 -6.17 -2.24 20.00
CA ALA A 432 -4.74 -2.01 19.90
C ALA A 432 -4.34 -0.61 20.38
N ASP A 433 -5.13 0.43 20.06
CA ASP A 433 -4.91 1.80 20.55
C ASP A 433 -4.98 1.85 22.08
N LYS A 434 -6.01 1.26 22.69
CA LYS A 434 -6.14 1.19 24.16
C LYS A 434 -4.96 0.48 24.82
N ALA A 435 -4.54 -0.66 24.24
CA ALA A 435 -3.38 -1.41 24.76
C ALA A 435 -2.09 -0.60 24.66
N TYR A 436 -1.91 0.14 23.56
CA TYR A 436 -0.76 1.03 23.36
C TYR A 436 -0.74 2.16 24.39
N GLU A 437 -1.85 2.88 24.59
CA GLU A 437 -1.96 3.95 25.60
C GLU A 437 -1.67 3.46 27.01
N GLU A 438 -2.17 2.28 27.39
CA GLU A 438 -1.90 1.67 28.68
C GLU A 438 -0.41 1.32 28.87
N SER A 439 0.25 0.85 27.82
CA SER A 439 1.69 0.55 27.83
C SER A 439 2.52 1.80 28.05
N GLN A 440 2.16 2.91 27.39
CA GLN A 440 2.84 4.19 27.56
C GLN A 440 2.70 4.72 29.00
N LYS A 441 1.50 4.65 29.59
CA LYS A 441 1.26 5.07 30.98
C LYS A 441 2.12 4.28 31.97
N LYS A 442 2.35 2.99 31.74
CA LYS A 442 3.21 2.15 32.61
C LYS A 442 4.69 2.48 32.49
N ASN A 443 5.16 2.95 31.34
CA ASN A 443 6.55 3.32 31.14
C ASN A 443 6.92 4.68 31.76
N TYR A 444 5.93 5.50 32.10
CA TYR A 444 6.11 6.82 32.74
C TYR A 444 5.74 6.82 34.23
N ALA A 445 5.31 5.69 34.81
CA ALA A 445 5.03 5.50 36.24
C ALA A 445 6.18 4.77 36.94
#